data_a5e7089b23100efda9759206a99bd157
#
_entry.id   a5e7089b23100efda9759206a99bd157
#
_cell.length_a   1.000
_cell.length_b   1.000
_cell.length_c   1.000
_cell.angle_alpha   90.00
_cell.angle_beta   90.00
_cell.angle_gamma   90.00
#
_symmetry.space_group_name_H-M   'P 1'
#
loop_
_entity.id
_entity.type
_entity.pdbx_description
1 polymer ?
#
loop_
_entity_poly.entity_id
_entity_poly.type
_entity_poly.pdbx_seq_one_letter_code
_entity_poly.pdbx_strand_id
1 'polypeptide(L)'
;MSKDSRPYTASNIKVLVLLVVVLLGMTFAANLLITSSENQDFLDRYGQIELGIPESAVLSLLGTPNERSSEFYLGQREEFEEAYERAAGSGATRYLMWHRDSDVVYTVGFNEEGNVAIVEAGGP
;
A
#
# COMPACT_ATOMS: atom_id res chain seq x y z
N MET A 1 -36.37 41.60 7.14
CA MET A 1 -37.01 40.99 8.30
C MET A 1 -36.21 41.16 9.53
N SER A 2 -36.86 41.65 10.52
CA SER A 2 -36.20 41.92 11.80
C SER A 2 -35.71 40.66 12.50
N LYS A 3 -36.31 39.54 12.23
CA LYS A 3 -35.91 38.28 12.85
C LYS A 3 -34.49 37.89 12.50
N ASP A 4 -33.96 38.36 11.39
CA ASP A 4 -32.60 38.08 11.01
C ASP A 4 -31.56 38.80 11.83
N SER A 5 -32.03 39.84 12.52
CA SER A 5 -31.16 40.60 13.40
C SER A 5 -31.09 40.07 14.82
N ARG A 6 -31.71 38.96 15.10
CA ARG A 6 -31.62 38.36 16.42
C ARG A 6 -30.20 37.99 16.75
N PRO A 7 -29.65 38.53 17.78
CA PRO A 7 -28.34 38.11 18.19
C PRO A 7 -28.42 36.69 18.77
N TYR A 8 -27.38 36.06 18.82
CA TYR A 8 -27.10 34.75 19.34
C TYR A 8 -28.19 34.10 20.17
N THR A 9 -28.91 33.18 19.59
CA THR A 9 -29.88 32.34 20.26
C THR A 9 -29.23 30.99 20.56
N ALA A 10 -29.87 30.15 21.35
CA ALA A 10 -29.42 28.78 21.60
C ALA A 10 -29.26 27.99 20.32
N SER A 11 -30.05 28.27 19.29
CA SER A 11 -29.93 27.62 17.97
C SER A 11 -28.63 27.99 17.28
N ASN A 12 -28.16 29.23 17.39
CA ASN A 12 -26.88 29.65 16.80
C ASN A 12 -25.69 28.98 17.50
N ILE A 13 -25.77 28.82 18.81
CA ILE A 13 -24.75 28.13 19.59
C ILE A 13 -24.68 26.65 19.19
N LYS A 14 -25.80 25.98 18.99
CA LYS A 14 -25.87 24.60 18.53
C LYS A 14 -25.24 24.44 17.16
N VAL A 15 -25.50 25.36 16.24
CA VAL A 15 -24.89 25.36 14.92
C VAL A 15 -23.38 25.54 15.01
N LEU A 16 -22.91 26.41 15.86
CA LEU A 16 -21.49 26.66 16.08
C LEU A 16 -20.79 25.41 16.63
N VAL A 17 -21.38 24.76 17.61
CA VAL A 17 -20.86 23.51 18.18
C VAL A 17 -20.82 22.40 17.12
N LEU A 18 -21.86 22.29 16.31
CA LEU A 18 -21.91 21.31 15.22
C LEU A 18 -20.80 21.54 14.20
N LEU A 19 -20.53 22.78 13.83
CA LEU A 19 -19.44 23.12 12.92
C LEU A 19 -18.09 22.73 13.49
N VAL A 20 -17.85 22.95 14.77
CA VAL A 20 -16.59 22.54 15.42
C VAL A 20 -16.44 21.02 15.41
N VAL A 21 -17.47 20.28 15.70
CA VAL A 21 -17.46 18.81 15.68
C VAL A 21 -17.17 18.29 14.27
N VAL A 22 -17.79 18.88 13.26
CA VAL A 22 -17.57 18.50 11.86
C VAL A 22 -16.13 18.79 11.46
N LEU A 23 -15.56 19.93 11.82
CA LEU A 23 -14.18 20.27 11.52
C LEU A 23 -13.19 19.31 12.17
N LEU A 24 -13.41 18.93 13.42
CA LEU A 24 -12.58 17.95 14.12
C LEU A 24 -12.68 16.58 13.47
N GLY A 25 -13.87 16.17 13.09
CA GLY A 25 -14.09 14.92 12.39
C GLY A 25 -13.40 14.88 11.03
N MET A 26 -13.45 15.98 10.28
CA MET A 26 -12.78 16.09 8.98
C MET A 26 -11.27 16.05 9.13
N THR A 27 -10.69 16.67 10.15
CA THR A 27 -9.25 16.63 10.41
C THR A 27 -8.80 15.18 10.71
N PHE A 28 -9.54 14.48 11.53
CA PHE A 28 -9.25 13.10 11.87
C PHE A 28 -9.35 12.17 10.63
N ALA A 29 -10.41 12.35 9.85
CA ALA A 29 -10.61 11.58 8.61
C ALA A 29 -9.52 11.87 7.59
N ALA A 30 -9.05 13.11 7.49
CA ALA A 30 -7.96 13.49 6.59
C ALA A 30 -6.66 12.77 6.96
N ASN A 31 -6.34 12.64 8.25
CA ASN A 31 -5.17 11.89 8.69
C ASN A 31 -5.25 10.40 8.34
N LEU A 32 -6.41 9.79 8.50
CA LEU A 32 -6.62 8.40 8.10
C LEU A 32 -6.51 8.22 6.59
N LEU A 33 -7.03 9.15 5.82
CA LEU A 33 -6.96 9.12 4.36
C LEU A 33 -5.53 9.26 3.85
N ILE A 34 -4.71 10.08 4.46
CA ILE A 34 -3.29 10.23 4.09
C ILE A 34 -2.56 8.90 4.28
N THR A 35 -2.73 8.24 5.42
CA THR A 35 -2.10 6.94 5.69
C THR A 35 -2.59 5.87 4.71
N SER A 36 -3.89 5.80 4.47
CA SER A 36 -4.47 4.86 3.50
C SER A 36 -4.02 5.17 2.08
N SER A 37 -3.83 6.46 1.75
CA SER A 37 -3.39 6.90 0.44
C SER A 37 -1.95 6.44 0.13
N GLU A 38 -1.05 6.50 1.10
CA GLU A 38 0.32 6.00 0.93
C GLU A 38 0.35 4.51 0.64
N ASN A 39 -0.43 3.73 1.38
CA ASN A 39 -0.56 2.30 1.16
C ASN A 39 -1.21 2.00 -0.19
N GLN A 40 -2.23 2.77 -0.55
CA GLN A 40 -2.92 2.60 -1.82
C GLN A 40 -2.00 2.95 -2.99
N ASP A 41 -1.19 4.00 -2.86
CA ASP A 41 -0.22 4.37 -3.90
C ASP A 41 0.81 3.26 -4.13
N PHE A 42 1.30 2.64 -3.06
CA PHE A 42 2.21 1.50 -3.18
C PHE A 42 1.52 0.34 -3.91
N LEU A 43 0.29 0.00 -3.53
CA LEU A 43 -0.48 -1.08 -4.15
C LEU A 43 -0.75 -0.79 -5.63
N ASP A 44 -1.06 0.46 -5.96
CA ASP A 44 -1.29 0.86 -7.35
C ASP A 44 -0.02 0.71 -8.19
N ARG A 45 1.12 1.11 -7.65
CA ARG A 45 2.41 0.95 -8.32
C ARG A 45 2.80 -0.51 -8.45
N TYR A 46 2.59 -1.28 -7.39
CA TYR A 46 2.84 -2.72 -7.40
C TYR A 46 1.99 -3.41 -8.47
N GLY A 47 0.73 -2.99 -8.62
CA GLY A 47 -0.17 -3.51 -9.65
C GLY A 47 0.25 -3.17 -11.08
N GLN A 48 1.17 -2.24 -11.27
CA GLN A 48 1.71 -1.88 -12.59
C GLN A 48 2.88 -2.76 -13.02
N ILE A 49 3.37 -3.62 -12.14
CA ILE A 49 4.49 -4.50 -12.46
C ILE A 49 4.01 -5.63 -13.35
N GLU A 50 4.60 -5.73 -14.52
CA GLU A 50 4.30 -6.77 -15.49
C GLU A 50 5.51 -7.69 -15.66
N LEU A 51 5.25 -8.94 -16.04
CA LEU A 51 6.32 -9.87 -16.35
C LEU A 51 7.14 -9.33 -17.52
N GLY A 52 8.44 -9.45 -17.43
CA GLY A 52 9.36 -9.04 -18.49
C GLY A 52 9.92 -7.63 -18.37
N ILE A 53 9.39 -6.78 -17.46
CA ILE A 53 9.98 -5.46 -17.29
C ILE A 53 11.31 -5.56 -16.54
N PRO A 54 12.25 -4.62 -16.76
CA PRO A 54 13.56 -4.69 -16.11
C PRO A 54 13.50 -4.27 -14.63
N GLU A 55 14.49 -4.73 -13.87
CA GLU A 55 14.62 -4.39 -12.45
C GLU A 55 14.60 -2.88 -12.20
N SER A 56 15.26 -2.12 -13.06
CA SER A 56 15.28 -0.66 -12.94
C SER A 56 13.88 -0.04 -12.94
N ALA A 57 12.98 -0.58 -13.74
CA ALA A 57 11.59 -0.13 -13.78
C ALA A 57 10.86 -0.46 -12.48
N VAL A 58 11.10 -1.64 -11.91
CA VAL A 58 10.53 -2.04 -10.62
C VAL A 58 11.02 -1.12 -9.52
N LEU A 59 12.31 -0.83 -9.47
CA LEU A 59 12.89 0.08 -8.47
C LEU A 59 12.33 1.50 -8.61
N SER A 60 12.09 1.95 -9.83
CA SER A 60 11.45 3.26 -10.06
C SER A 60 10.01 3.29 -9.56
N LEU A 61 9.28 2.19 -9.67
CA LEU A 61 7.91 2.08 -9.20
C LEU A 61 7.81 1.92 -7.68
N LEU A 62 8.61 1.05 -7.10
CA LEU A 62 8.46 0.65 -5.70
C LEU A 62 9.48 1.25 -4.74
N GLY A 63 10.57 1.82 -5.27
CA GLY A 63 11.65 2.34 -4.45
C GLY A 63 12.58 1.25 -3.95
N THR A 64 13.38 1.57 -2.95
CA THR A 64 14.38 0.65 -2.39
C THR A 64 13.71 -0.51 -1.66
N PRO A 65 14.06 -1.76 -1.99
CA PRO A 65 13.50 -2.90 -1.28
C PRO A 65 14.07 -3.01 0.14
N ASN A 66 13.33 -3.67 1.01
CA ASN A 66 13.77 -3.99 2.37
C ASN A 66 14.77 -5.12 2.39
N GLU A 67 14.62 -6.08 1.48
CA GLU A 67 15.50 -7.25 1.41
C GLU A 67 15.79 -7.63 -0.03
N ARG A 68 16.95 -8.26 -0.20
CA ARG A 68 17.39 -8.89 -1.44
C ARG A 68 17.79 -10.32 -1.13
N SER A 69 17.34 -11.28 -1.92
CA SER A 69 17.61 -12.69 -1.65
C SER A 69 17.74 -13.48 -2.95
N SER A 70 18.49 -14.55 -2.90
CA SER A 70 18.51 -15.56 -3.99
C SER A 70 17.42 -16.60 -3.81
N GLU A 71 16.73 -16.58 -2.67
CA GLU A 71 15.65 -17.53 -2.36
C GLU A 71 14.32 -16.82 -2.25
N PHE A 72 13.27 -17.46 -2.77
CA PHE A 72 11.92 -16.95 -2.65
C PHE A 72 11.43 -17.06 -1.20
N TYR A 73 10.83 -16.01 -0.71
CA TYR A 73 10.20 -15.99 0.59
C TYR A 73 8.91 -15.19 0.54
N LEU A 74 7.85 -15.72 1.10
CA LEU A 74 6.56 -15.05 1.15
C LEU A 74 5.86 -15.22 2.51
N GLY A 75 6.45 -15.94 3.41
CA GLY A 75 5.86 -16.32 4.70
C GLY A 75 6.01 -17.82 4.89
N GLN A 76 5.21 -18.41 5.75
CA GLN A 76 5.28 -19.86 5.98
C GLN A 76 4.90 -20.60 4.71
N ARG A 77 5.76 -21.48 4.27
CA ARG A 77 5.58 -22.23 3.01
C ARG A 77 4.25 -22.97 2.96
N GLU A 78 3.83 -23.52 4.08
CA GLU A 78 2.60 -24.32 4.18
C GLU A 78 1.35 -23.51 3.80
N GLU A 79 1.37 -22.21 4.05
CA GLU A 79 0.25 -21.31 3.72
C GLU A 79 0.31 -20.80 2.29
N PHE A 80 1.49 -20.84 1.67
CA PHE A 80 1.73 -20.24 0.35
C PHE A 80 2.35 -21.22 -0.64
N GLU A 81 2.04 -22.51 -0.52
CA GLU A 81 2.62 -23.56 -1.36
C GLU A 81 2.53 -23.26 -2.85
N GLU A 82 1.36 -22.80 -3.29
CA GLU A 82 1.17 -22.48 -4.71
C GLU A 82 2.10 -21.36 -5.19
N ALA A 83 2.31 -20.34 -4.34
CA ALA A 83 3.24 -19.26 -4.66
C ALA A 83 4.67 -19.75 -4.74
N TYR A 84 5.09 -20.62 -3.83
CA TYR A 84 6.42 -21.24 -3.88
C TYR A 84 6.60 -22.11 -5.11
N GLU A 85 5.58 -22.84 -5.52
CA GLU A 85 5.61 -23.64 -6.75
C GLU A 85 5.73 -22.75 -7.99
N ARG A 86 4.96 -21.64 -8.03
CA ARG A 86 5.07 -20.68 -9.13
C ARG A 86 6.47 -20.07 -9.19
N ALA A 87 7.04 -19.73 -8.05
CA ALA A 87 8.40 -19.19 -7.98
C ALA A 87 9.42 -20.21 -8.52
N ALA A 88 9.31 -21.46 -8.13
CA ALA A 88 10.21 -22.52 -8.59
C ALA A 88 10.14 -22.71 -10.11
N GLY A 89 8.96 -22.54 -10.70
CA GLY A 89 8.77 -22.67 -12.14
C GLY A 89 8.99 -21.39 -12.94
N SER A 90 9.25 -20.26 -12.28
CA SER A 90 9.30 -18.95 -12.94
C SER A 90 10.60 -18.67 -13.69
N GLY A 91 11.68 -19.32 -13.33
CA GLY A 91 13.02 -19.00 -13.82
C GLY A 91 13.67 -17.85 -13.05
N ALA A 92 13.05 -17.36 -12.01
CA ALA A 92 13.66 -16.32 -11.18
C ALA A 92 14.87 -16.87 -10.42
N THR A 93 15.92 -16.08 -10.38
CA THR A 93 17.19 -16.43 -9.70
C THR A 93 17.49 -15.51 -8.54
N ARG A 94 16.81 -14.39 -8.46
CA ARG A 94 16.97 -13.45 -7.35
C ARG A 94 15.66 -12.70 -7.13
N TYR A 95 15.48 -12.22 -5.92
CA TYR A 95 14.23 -11.63 -5.46
C TYR A 95 14.48 -10.33 -4.69
N LEU A 96 13.58 -9.37 -4.87
CA LEU A 96 13.50 -8.16 -4.08
C LEU A 96 12.22 -8.20 -3.28
N MET A 97 12.28 -7.79 -2.02
CA MET A 97 11.14 -7.85 -1.10
C MET A 97 10.90 -6.49 -0.46
N TRP A 98 9.63 -6.10 -0.43
CA TRP A 98 9.17 -4.89 0.24
C TRP A 98 8.23 -5.29 1.37
N HIS A 99 8.54 -4.83 2.56
CA HIS A 99 7.70 -5.06 3.72
C HIS A 99 6.83 -3.82 3.93
N ARG A 100 5.54 -3.97 3.74
CA ARG A 100 4.54 -2.92 3.98
C ARG A 100 3.58 -3.44 5.03
N ASP A 101 3.19 -2.62 5.98
CA ASP A 101 2.50 -3.07 7.17
C ASP A 101 3.31 -4.16 7.88
N SER A 102 2.91 -4.57 9.04
CA SER A 102 3.71 -5.51 9.84
C SER A 102 3.73 -6.92 9.26
N ASP A 103 2.77 -7.25 8.41
CA ASP A 103 2.51 -8.64 8.07
C ASP A 103 2.52 -8.95 6.57
N VAL A 104 2.69 -7.95 5.72
CA VAL A 104 2.62 -8.17 4.28
C VAL A 104 4.00 -8.02 3.63
N VAL A 105 4.37 -9.03 2.87
CA VAL A 105 5.60 -9.05 2.07
C VAL A 105 5.22 -9.04 0.59
N TYR A 106 5.80 -8.12 -0.15
CA TYR A 106 5.66 -8.04 -1.60
C TYR A 106 6.97 -8.47 -2.22
N THR A 107 6.94 -9.52 -3.01
CA THR A 107 8.14 -10.13 -3.60
C THR A 107 8.09 -10.05 -5.11
N VAL A 108 9.17 -9.57 -5.70
CA VAL A 108 9.37 -9.56 -7.15
C VAL A 108 10.62 -10.35 -7.46
N GLY A 109 10.50 -11.37 -8.31
CA GLY A 109 11.62 -12.20 -8.73
C GLY A 109 12.05 -11.87 -10.13
N PHE A 110 13.35 -11.95 -10.37
CA PHE A 110 13.99 -11.61 -11.64
C PHE A 110 14.75 -12.81 -12.19
N ASN A 111 14.66 -13.00 -13.50
CA ASN A 111 15.43 -14.04 -14.19
C ASN A 111 16.90 -13.62 -14.36
N GLU A 112 17.68 -14.45 -14.99
CA GLU A 112 19.11 -14.18 -15.23
C GLU A 112 19.34 -12.92 -16.06
N GLU A 113 18.40 -12.56 -16.91
CA GLU A 113 18.48 -11.35 -17.74
C GLU A 113 18.12 -10.07 -16.96
N GLY A 114 17.65 -10.21 -15.72
CA GLY A 114 17.27 -9.09 -14.90
C GLY A 114 15.86 -8.56 -15.15
N ASN A 115 15.01 -9.38 -15.76
CA ASN A 115 13.62 -9.04 -16.03
C ASN A 115 12.68 -9.75 -15.07
N VAL A 116 11.53 -9.14 -14.80
CA VAL A 116 10.55 -9.71 -13.88
C VAL A 116 10.06 -11.07 -14.39
N ALA A 117 10.21 -12.08 -13.56
CA ALA A 117 9.76 -13.44 -13.83
C ALA A 117 8.58 -13.85 -12.95
N ILE A 118 8.41 -13.25 -11.79
CA ILE A 118 7.31 -13.55 -10.87
C ILE A 118 7.02 -12.35 -9.96
N VAL A 119 5.76 -12.18 -9.63
CA VAL A 119 5.27 -11.15 -8.70
C VAL A 119 4.31 -11.82 -7.73
N GLU A 120 4.61 -11.79 -6.45
CA GLU A 120 3.79 -12.43 -5.41
C GLU A 120 3.68 -11.52 -4.19
N ALA A 121 2.56 -11.63 -3.48
CA ALA A 121 2.35 -10.91 -2.22
C ALA A 121 1.71 -11.84 -1.20
N GLY A 122 2.14 -11.73 0.02
CA GLY A 122 1.61 -12.52 1.11
C GLY A 122 2.26 -12.12 2.42
N GLY A 123 2.02 -12.89 3.46
CA GLY A 123 2.60 -12.59 4.75
C GLY A 123 1.94 -13.39 5.83
N PRO A 124 2.51 -13.37 7.03
CA PRO A 124 2.19 -14.33 8.06
C PRO A 124 0.75 -14.37 8.47
#